data_fc9474fcd67a55eac885d8ed2eab994e
#
_entry.id   fc9474fcd67a55eac885d8ed2eab994e
#
_cell.length_a   1.000
_cell.length_b   1.000
_cell.length_c   1.000
_cell.angle_alpha   90.00
_cell.angle_beta   90.00
_cell.angle_gamma   90.00
#
_symmetry.space_group_name_H-M   'P 1'
#
loop_
_entity.id
_entity.type
_entity.pdbx_description
1 polymer ?
#
loop_
_entity_poly.entity_id
_entity_poly.type
_entity_poly.pdbx_seq_one_letter_code
_entity_poly.pdbx_strand_id
1 'polypeptide(L)'
;MNNLFLAGDFQEMLPNDYVGFTFFVGCMAMMAASAFFFLSMNSFDRKWKTSILVSGLITFIAAVHYYYMRDYWAGSVHLMEDGSVEGSSPTFFRYVDWILTVPLMCVEFYLILKAAGAKKNLMWTLIGASVVM
;
A
#
# COMPACT_ATOMS: atom_id res chain seq x y z
N MET A 1 -3.99 35.35 9.89
CA MET A 1 -2.65 34.95 9.46
C MET A 1 -2.08 34.00 10.47
N ASN A 2 -1.83 32.78 10.03
CA ASN A 2 -0.87 31.83 10.54
C ASN A 2 -1.24 30.97 11.75
N ASN A 3 -2.18 30.08 11.53
CA ASN A 3 -2.20 28.81 12.27
C ASN A 3 -1.36 27.74 11.51
N LEU A 4 -0.24 28.17 10.91
CA LEU A 4 0.56 27.34 10.00
C LEU A 4 1.42 26.28 10.71
N PHE A 5 1.44 26.26 12.04
CA PHE A 5 2.36 25.41 12.80
C PHE A 5 1.70 24.50 13.85
N LEU A 6 0.39 24.53 14.02
CA LEU A 6 -0.27 23.77 15.10
C LEU A 6 -1.32 22.76 14.67
N ALA A 7 -1.69 22.76 13.41
CA ALA A 7 -2.42 21.63 12.84
C ALA A 7 -1.51 21.08 11.75
N GLY A 8 -0.95 19.91 11.91
CA GLY A 8 -0.58 19.12 10.74
C GLY A 8 -1.80 19.22 9.83
N ASP A 9 -1.62 19.83 8.65
CA ASP A 9 -2.72 20.09 7.73
C ASP A 9 -3.40 18.78 7.38
N PHE A 10 -4.33 18.34 8.23
CA PHE A 10 -5.36 17.42 7.82
C PHE A 10 -6.21 18.20 6.82
N GLN A 11 -5.83 18.13 5.55
CA GLN A 11 -6.66 18.69 4.51
C GLN A 11 -8.03 18.04 4.64
N GLU A 12 -9.02 18.85 4.96
CA GLU A 12 -10.39 18.39 5.06
C GLU A 12 -10.82 17.82 3.71
N MET A 13 -11.43 16.65 3.75
CA MET A 13 -11.96 16.05 2.53
C MET A 13 -13.11 16.92 2.02
N LEU A 14 -13.06 17.24 0.74
CA LEU A 14 -14.16 17.97 0.09
C LEU A 14 -15.45 17.14 0.12
N PRO A 15 -16.61 17.78 0.24
CA PRO A 15 -17.88 17.09 0.02
C PRO A 15 -17.86 16.40 -1.33
N ASN A 16 -18.27 15.13 -1.38
CA ASN A 16 -18.27 14.28 -2.57
C ASN A 16 -16.88 13.81 -3.07
N ASP A 17 -15.82 13.96 -2.28
CA ASP A 17 -14.50 13.38 -2.59
C ASP A 17 -14.44 11.89 -2.23
N TYR A 18 -15.08 11.06 -3.06
CA TYR A 18 -15.06 9.59 -2.87
C TYR A 18 -13.68 8.98 -3.09
N VAL A 19 -12.86 9.56 -3.94
CA VAL A 19 -11.50 9.08 -4.22
C VAL A 19 -10.61 9.30 -3.00
N GLY A 20 -10.61 10.48 -2.41
CA GLY A 20 -9.88 10.77 -1.17
C GLY A 20 -10.34 9.87 -0.02
N PHE A 21 -11.65 9.60 0.07
CA PHE A 21 -12.20 8.68 1.06
C PHE A 21 -11.70 7.25 0.87
N THR A 22 -11.62 6.76 -0.37
CA THR A 22 -11.07 5.41 -0.67
C THR A 22 -9.60 5.31 -0.32
N PHE A 23 -8.79 6.34 -0.56
CA PHE A 23 -7.39 6.37 -0.12
C PHE A 23 -7.27 6.32 1.41
N PHE A 24 -8.11 7.04 2.11
CA PHE A 24 -8.14 7.01 3.57
C PHE A 24 -8.49 5.61 4.10
N VAL A 25 -9.57 5.01 3.61
CA VAL A 25 -9.99 3.66 4.01
C VAL A 25 -8.92 2.63 3.66
N GLY A 26 -8.33 2.72 2.47
CA GLY A 26 -7.23 1.85 2.05
C GLY A 26 -6.01 1.96 2.97
N CYS A 27 -5.61 3.17 3.34
CA CYS A 27 -4.52 3.42 4.27
C CYS A 27 -4.80 2.78 5.65
N MET A 28 -5.98 3.00 6.21
CA MET A 28 -6.38 2.44 7.50
C MET A 28 -6.43 0.91 7.46
N ALA A 29 -6.99 0.33 6.40
CA ALA A 29 -7.07 -1.11 6.22
C ALA A 29 -5.68 -1.76 6.11
N MET A 30 -4.76 -1.15 5.35
CA MET A 30 -3.39 -1.64 5.21
C MET A 30 -2.59 -1.52 6.50
N MET A 31 -2.77 -0.45 7.27
CA MET A 31 -2.14 -0.30 8.59
C MET A 31 -2.65 -1.36 9.57
N ALA A 32 -3.95 -1.59 9.60
CA ALA A 32 -4.56 -2.61 10.46
C ALA A 32 -4.08 -4.01 10.08
N ALA A 33 -4.02 -4.33 8.78
CA ALA A 33 -3.50 -5.60 8.29
C ALA A 33 -2.01 -5.79 8.64
N SER A 34 -1.20 -4.76 8.45
CA SER A 34 0.22 -4.79 8.81
C SER A 34 0.41 -5.05 10.31
N ALA A 35 -0.31 -4.34 11.17
CA ALA A 35 -0.28 -4.56 12.61
C ALA A 35 -0.71 -5.98 12.97
N PHE A 36 -1.77 -6.48 12.36
CA PHE A 36 -2.24 -7.86 12.55
C PHE A 36 -1.16 -8.88 12.20
N PHE A 37 -0.51 -8.76 11.05
CA PHE A 37 0.53 -9.69 10.63
C PHE A 37 1.73 -9.66 11.57
N PHE A 38 2.23 -8.48 11.95
CA PHE A 38 3.37 -8.38 12.85
C PHE A 38 3.07 -8.90 14.26
N LEU A 39 1.90 -8.60 14.82
CA LEU A 39 1.50 -9.08 16.14
C LEU A 39 1.23 -10.60 16.12
N SER A 40 0.67 -11.12 15.04
CA SER A 40 0.33 -12.54 14.91
C SER A 40 1.54 -13.41 14.57
N MET A 41 2.68 -12.84 14.18
CA MET A 41 3.84 -13.58 13.69
C MET A 41 4.32 -14.67 14.67
N ASN A 42 4.23 -14.42 15.98
CA ASN A 42 4.64 -15.36 16.99
C ASN A 42 3.64 -16.51 17.23
N SER A 43 2.39 -16.35 16.77
CA SER A 43 1.34 -17.35 16.90
C SER A 43 1.38 -18.41 15.81
N PHE A 44 2.19 -18.21 14.77
CA PHE A 44 2.34 -19.13 13.67
C PHE A 44 3.56 -20.04 13.81
N ASP A 45 3.48 -21.23 13.24
CA ASP A 45 4.59 -22.17 13.18
C ASP A 45 5.81 -21.54 12.50
N ARG A 46 7.01 -21.96 12.92
CA ARG A 46 8.28 -21.47 12.36
C ARG A 46 8.32 -21.51 10.82
N LYS A 47 7.68 -22.49 10.21
CA LYS A 47 7.58 -22.66 8.76
C LYS A 47 6.91 -21.46 8.06
N TRP A 48 5.93 -20.84 8.71
CA TRP A 48 5.11 -19.77 8.12
C TRP A 48 5.52 -18.38 8.57
N LYS A 49 6.40 -18.26 9.57
CA LYS A 49 6.82 -16.95 10.12
C LYS A 49 7.38 -16.02 9.07
N THR A 50 8.20 -16.52 8.14
CA THR A 50 8.78 -15.70 7.07
C THR A 50 7.70 -15.20 6.11
N SER A 51 6.72 -16.04 5.77
CA SER A 51 5.59 -15.64 4.93
C SER A 51 4.77 -14.53 5.58
N ILE A 52 4.44 -14.68 6.84
CA ILE A 52 3.70 -13.67 7.63
C ILE A 52 4.50 -12.36 7.73
N LEU A 53 5.81 -12.43 7.92
CA LEU A 53 6.67 -11.25 7.92
C LEU A 53 6.65 -10.52 6.58
N VAL A 54 6.74 -11.23 5.46
CA VAL A 54 6.69 -10.66 4.12
C VAL A 54 5.31 -10.02 3.87
N SER A 55 4.22 -10.66 4.24
CA SER A 55 2.87 -10.10 4.17
C SER A 55 2.75 -8.80 4.96
N GLY A 56 3.32 -8.77 6.17
CA GLY A 56 3.36 -7.57 7.01
C GLY A 56 4.15 -6.43 6.36
N LEU A 57 5.29 -6.73 5.73
CA LEU A 57 6.10 -5.73 5.02
C LEU A 57 5.36 -5.18 3.79
N ILE A 58 4.72 -6.03 2.99
CA ILE A 58 3.94 -5.61 1.82
C ILE A 58 2.83 -4.65 2.25
N THR A 59 2.04 -5.02 3.25
CA THR A 59 0.93 -4.20 3.73
C THR A 59 1.41 -2.90 4.38
N PHE A 60 2.54 -2.91 5.06
CA PHE A 60 3.14 -1.72 5.64
C PHE A 60 3.62 -0.74 4.56
N ILE A 61 4.34 -1.22 3.55
CA ILE A 61 4.78 -0.39 2.42
C ILE A 61 3.56 0.19 1.69
N ALA A 62 2.55 -0.62 1.44
CA ALA A 62 1.31 -0.16 0.82
C ALA A 62 0.61 0.91 1.67
N ALA A 63 0.55 0.76 2.99
CA ALA A 63 -0.04 1.75 3.89
C ALA A 63 0.65 3.11 3.78
N VAL A 64 1.98 3.12 3.77
CA VAL A 64 2.78 4.36 3.60
C VAL A 64 2.50 5.01 2.25
N HIS A 65 2.45 4.23 1.17
CA HIS A 65 2.16 4.76 -0.17
C HIS A 65 0.73 5.28 -0.28
N TYR A 66 -0.27 4.62 0.30
CA TYR A 66 -1.64 5.12 0.35
C TYR A 66 -1.76 6.43 1.11
N TYR A 67 -0.96 6.61 2.17
CA TYR A 67 -0.88 7.87 2.90
C TYR A 67 -0.37 9.01 2.00
N TYR A 68 0.74 8.79 1.30
CA TYR A 68 1.29 9.77 0.37
C TYR A 68 0.38 10.02 -0.83
N MET A 69 -0.25 8.99 -1.37
CA MET A 69 -1.22 9.13 -2.47
C MET A 69 -2.43 9.96 -2.06
N ARG A 70 -2.92 9.78 -0.83
CA ARG A 70 -4.01 10.58 -0.29
C ARG A 70 -3.60 12.05 -0.16
N ASP A 71 -2.42 12.30 0.37
CA ASP A 71 -1.90 13.66 0.54
C ASP A 71 -1.72 14.37 -0.81
N TYR A 72 -1.13 13.67 -1.77
CA TYR A 72 -1.00 14.17 -3.15
C TYR A 72 -2.36 14.45 -3.80
N TRP A 73 -3.32 13.56 -3.67
CA TRP A 73 -4.68 13.75 -4.17
C TRP A 73 -5.33 14.97 -3.52
N ALA A 74 -5.28 15.08 -2.20
CA ALA A 74 -5.86 16.18 -1.45
C ALA A 74 -5.27 17.54 -1.84
N GLY A 75 -3.97 17.60 -2.17
CA GLY A 75 -3.30 18.80 -2.67
C GLY A 75 -3.66 19.21 -4.10
N SER A 76 -4.16 18.25 -4.91
CA SER A 76 -4.47 18.46 -6.33
C SER A 76 -5.97 18.59 -6.61
N VAL A 77 -6.81 18.24 -5.65
CA VAL A 77 -8.25 18.15 -5.84
C VAL A 77 -8.91 19.53 -5.84
N HIS A 78 -9.83 19.74 -6.79
CA HIS A 78 -10.61 20.95 -6.93
C HIS A 78 -12.10 20.61 -7.08
N LEU A 79 -12.95 21.42 -6.46
CA LEU A 79 -14.39 21.35 -6.65
C LEU A 79 -14.75 22.16 -7.90
N MET A 80 -15.41 21.51 -8.86
CA MET A 80 -15.90 22.14 -10.08
C MET A 80 -17.25 22.82 -9.83
N GLU A 81 -17.65 23.75 -10.72
CA GLU A 81 -18.91 24.48 -10.60
C GLU A 81 -20.17 23.59 -10.67
N ASP A 82 -20.03 22.41 -11.30
CA ASP A 82 -21.11 21.41 -11.40
C ASP A 82 -21.23 20.51 -10.14
N GLY A 83 -20.38 20.73 -9.13
CA GLY A 83 -20.33 19.92 -7.90
C GLY A 83 -19.51 18.64 -8.03
N SER A 84 -18.87 18.39 -9.17
CA SER A 84 -17.92 17.28 -9.35
C SER A 84 -16.56 17.64 -8.74
N VAL A 85 -15.79 16.60 -8.41
CA VAL A 85 -14.44 16.73 -7.85
C VAL A 85 -13.43 16.20 -8.86
N GLU A 86 -12.53 17.06 -9.30
CA GLU A 86 -11.41 16.68 -10.15
C GLU A 86 -10.08 16.80 -9.41
N GLY A 87 -9.16 15.88 -9.67
CA GLY A 87 -7.83 15.88 -9.11
C GLY A 87 -6.83 15.13 -9.98
N SER A 88 -5.55 15.33 -9.70
CA SER A 88 -4.47 14.64 -10.41
C SER A 88 -4.27 13.23 -9.86
N SER A 89 -4.24 12.24 -10.75
CA SER A 89 -3.99 10.85 -10.35
C SER A 89 -2.55 10.67 -9.84
N PRO A 90 -2.34 10.05 -8.66
CA PRO A 90 -1.01 9.78 -8.11
C PRO A 90 -0.33 8.58 -8.80
N THR A 91 -0.29 8.56 -10.12
CA THR A 91 0.21 7.42 -10.91
C THR A 91 1.67 7.10 -10.61
N PHE A 92 2.51 8.13 -10.42
CA PHE A 92 3.93 7.95 -10.09
C PHE A 92 4.13 7.17 -8.77
N PHE A 93 3.39 7.52 -7.73
CA PHE A 93 3.46 6.83 -6.45
C PHE A 93 3.00 5.37 -6.54
N ARG A 94 2.02 5.10 -7.41
CA ARG A 94 1.57 3.72 -7.66
C ARG A 94 2.66 2.87 -8.30
N TYR A 95 3.40 3.39 -9.26
CA TYR A 95 4.52 2.67 -9.87
C TYR A 95 5.65 2.43 -8.88
N VAL A 96 5.97 3.40 -8.02
CA VAL A 96 6.99 3.23 -6.97
C VAL A 96 6.57 2.14 -5.99
N ASP A 97 5.31 2.14 -5.57
CA ASP A 97 4.76 1.08 -4.71
C ASP A 97 4.89 -0.30 -5.37
N TRP A 98 4.49 -0.43 -6.62
CA TRP A 98 4.53 -1.70 -7.33
C TRP A 98 5.95 -2.23 -7.52
N ILE A 99 6.92 -1.38 -7.80
CA ILE A 99 8.33 -1.80 -7.91
C ILE A 99 8.84 -2.40 -6.59
N LEU A 100 8.34 -1.93 -5.46
CA LEU A 100 8.71 -2.43 -4.14
C LEU A 100 7.89 -3.64 -3.72
N THR A 101 6.57 -3.59 -3.91
CA THR A 101 5.65 -4.60 -3.37
C THR A 101 5.51 -5.84 -4.24
N VAL A 102 5.57 -5.72 -5.58
CA VAL A 102 5.37 -6.86 -6.47
C VAL A 102 6.48 -7.92 -6.34
N PRO A 103 7.77 -7.57 -6.25
CA PRO A 103 8.81 -8.56 -5.93
C PRO A 103 8.60 -9.25 -4.59
N LEU A 104 8.16 -8.53 -3.56
CA LEU A 104 7.83 -9.12 -2.26
C LEU A 104 6.64 -10.08 -2.35
N MET A 105 5.62 -9.77 -3.14
CA MET A 105 4.51 -10.67 -3.43
C MET A 105 4.98 -11.95 -4.13
N CYS A 106 5.93 -11.85 -5.04
CA CYS A 106 6.55 -13.02 -5.68
C CYS A 106 7.29 -13.90 -4.68
N VAL A 107 7.99 -13.29 -3.73
CA VAL A 107 8.65 -14.01 -2.62
C VAL A 107 7.63 -14.71 -1.73
N GLU A 108 6.56 -14.02 -1.35
CA GLU A 108 5.48 -14.58 -0.56
C GLU A 108 4.83 -15.77 -1.27
N PHE A 109 4.50 -15.63 -2.53
CA PHE A 109 3.94 -16.68 -3.36
C PHE A 109 4.86 -17.92 -3.40
N TYR A 110 6.17 -17.70 -3.58
CA TYR A 110 7.16 -18.78 -3.51
C TYR A 110 7.20 -19.44 -2.14
N LEU A 111 7.16 -18.69 -1.04
CA LEU A 111 7.20 -19.25 0.31
C LEU A 111 6.00 -20.15 0.60
N ILE A 112 4.82 -19.78 0.10
CA ILE A 112 3.61 -20.60 0.18
C ILE A 112 3.77 -21.88 -0.66
N LEU A 113 4.22 -21.76 -1.91
CA LEU A 113 4.37 -22.88 -2.82
C LEU A 113 5.57 -23.78 -2.48
N LYS A 114 6.55 -23.29 -1.75
CA LYS A 114 7.68 -24.11 -1.27
C LYS A 114 7.21 -25.31 -0.46
N ALA A 115 6.12 -25.17 0.29
CA ALA A 115 5.49 -26.27 1.00
C ALA A 115 4.96 -27.36 0.05
N ALA A 116 4.61 -26.99 -1.19
CA ALA A 116 4.16 -27.88 -2.26
C ALA A 116 5.31 -28.38 -3.18
N GLY A 117 6.56 -28.04 -2.88
CA GLY A 117 7.73 -28.51 -3.63
C GLY A 117 8.21 -27.56 -4.74
N ALA A 118 7.81 -26.30 -4.75
CA ALA A 118 8.28 -25.32 -5.74
C ALA A 118 9.78 -25.04 -5.61
N LYS A 119 10.45 -24.87 -6.76
CA LYS A 119 11.89 -24.58 -6.84
C LYS A 119 12.17 -23.08 -6.77
N LYS A 120 13.33 -22.70 -6.26
CA LYS A 120 13.78 -21.28 -6.20
C LYS A 120 13.79 -20.58 -7.57
N ASN A 121 14.00 -21.33 -8.65
CA ASN A 121 13.98 -20.77 -10.00
C ASN A 121 12.63 -20.13 -10.34
N LEU A 122 11.52 -20.66 -9.85
CA LEU A 122 10.20 -20.07 -10.04
C LEU A 122 10.13 -18.67 -9.43
N MET A 123 10.65 -18.49 -8.22
CA MET A 123 10.70 -17.18 -7.55
C MET A 123 11.46 -16.15 -8.37
N TRP A 124 12.67 -16.50 -8.82
CA TRP A 124 13.50 -15.58 -9.60
C TRP A 124 12.90 -15.26 -10.97
N THR A 125 12.25 -16.24 -11.61
CA THR A 125 11.53 -16.01 -12.86
C THR A 125 10.35 -15.04 -12.67
N LEU A 126 9.59 -15.20 -11.60
CA LEU A 126 8.46 -14.30 -11.28
C LEU A 126 8.95 -12.89 -10.96
N ILE A 127 10.01 -12.75 -10.17
CA ILE A 127 10.60 -11.44 -9.85
C ILE A 127 11.10 -10.78 -11.14
N GLY A 128 11.83 -11.49 -11.97
CA GLY A 128 12.33 -10.97 -13.25
C GLY A 128 11.18 -10.53 -14.17
N ALA A 129 10.14 -11.34 -14.30
CA ALA A 129 8.96 -11.00 -15.10
C ALA A 129 8.24 -9.76 -14.55
N SER A 130 8.12 -9.62 -13.23
CA SER A 130 7.46 -8.48 -12.59
C SER A 130 8.23 -7.17 -12.77
N VAL A 131 9.55 -7.22 -12.83
CA VAL A 131 10.39 -6.03 -13.04
C VAL A 131 10.33 -5.56 -14.49
N VAL A 132 10.16 -6.48 -15.45
CA VAL A 132 10.06 -6.16 -16.89
C VAL A 132 8.67 -5.62 -17.26
N MET A 133 7.62 -5.94 -16.51
CA MET A 133 6.23 -5.50 -16.76
C MET A 133 6.01 -4.03 -16.40
#